data_41d894c682356b9fd9c9613f6a652c02
#
_entry.id   41d894c682356b9fd9c9613f6a652c02
#
_cell.length_a   1.000
_cell.length_b   1.000
_cell.length_c   1.000
_cell.angle_alpha   90.00
_cell.angle_beta   90.00
_cell.angle_gamma   90.00
#
_symmetry.space_group_name_H-M   'P 1'
#
loop_
_entity.id
_entity.type
_entity.pdbx_description
1 polymer ?
#
loop_
_entity_poly.entity_id
_entity_poly.type
_entity_poly.pdbx_seq_one_letter_code
_entity_poly.pdbx_strand_id
1 'polypeptide(L)'
;MTSAEDRRLIARWSHRFGFGPKPGQFRALVDSGIDRAFNSLIDTTPSLFDIQLINELLSIKDLGDQPRSNTPQIVPYANEKRRQIRALTLWWISVMCSTDNPLSERMTWFWHGHWATSFQKVDEPLLISMQNFTLRRNALGNFRQMCKEMVVDPALVYWLDAQSSTAKSPNENLARELMELFILGVDRYSEMDVKQAALALTGYRLKKSSGVVTYNAALHYSNPVTILGKTSPLDALSLVDLLVDQDNCLRFVSERLWYRFVSTSAPLPSDNSLKQSFNNRDISSLIKIGRAHV
;
A
#
# COMPACT_ATOMS: atom_id res chain seq x y z
N MET A 1 18.95 -31.74 -16.30
CA MET A 1 19.50 -31.24 -15.02
C MET A 1 19.46 -29.74 -15.03
N THR A 2 18.93 -29.12 -14.00
CA THR A 2 18.88 -27.67 -13.84
C THR A 2 20.30 -27.12 -13.73
N SER A 3 20.66 -26.10 -14.54
CA SER A 3 22.00 -25.52 -14.58
C SER A 3 22.35 -24.80 -13.25
N ALA A 4 23.63 -24.53 -13.02
CA ALA A 4 24.06 -23.72 -11.86
C ALA A 4 23.50 -22.29 -11.94
N GLU A 5 23.32 -21.76 -13.13
CA GLU A 5 22.70 -20.45 -13.39
C GLU A 5 21.20 -20.45 -13.05
N ASP A 6 20.46 -21.45 -13.50
CA ASP A 6 19.03 -21.60 -13.14
C ASP A 6 18.83 -21.67 -11.62
N ARG A 7 19.68 -22.39 -10.92
CA ARG A 7 19.65 -22.47 -9.45
C ARG A 7 19.84 -21.10 -8.78
N ARG A 8 20.76 -20.29 -9.31
CA ARG A 8 20.99 -18.91 -8.82
C ARG A 8 19.78 -18.02 -9.11
N LEU A 9 19.15 -18.15 -10.30
CA LEU A 9 17.95 -17.41 -10.65
C LEU A 9 16.78 -17.78 -9.73
N ILE A 10 16.53 -19.08 -9.52
CA ILE A 10 15.47 -19.56 -8.62
C ILE A 10 15.69 -19.04 -7.19
N ALA A 11 16.92 -19.08 -6.67
CA ALA A 11 17.25 -18.52 -5.36
C ALA A 11 16.94 -17.01 -5.31
N ARG A 12 17.38 -16.26 -6.33
CA ARG A 12 17.13 -14.81 -6.44
C ARG A 12 15.63 -14.50 -6.47
N TRP A 13 14.85 -15.22 -7.29
CA TRP A 13 13.41 -15.04 -7.38
C TRP A 13 12.70 -15.34 -6.05
N SER A 14 13.08 -16.41 -5.36
CA SER A 14 12.51 -16.77 -4.06
C SER A 14 12.67 -15.65 -3.02
N HIS A 15 13.76 -14.89 -3.07
CA HIS A 15 13.99 -13.74 -2.18
C HIS A 15 13.36 -12.43 -2.69
N ARG A 16 13.20 -12.26 -3.99
CA ARG A 16 12.61 -11.05 -4.56
C ARG A 16 11.10 -11.07 -4.55
N PHE A 17 10.50 -12.21 -4.92
CA PHE A 17 9.06 -12.40 -4.97
C PHE A 17 8.47 -12.97 -3.65
N GLY A 18 9.33 -13.22 -2.66
CA GLY A 18 8.94 -13.71 -1.35
C GLY A 18 9.94 -13.30 -0.28
N PHE A 19 9.96 -14.06 0.80
CA PHE A 19 10.86 -13.88 1.95
C PHE A 19 11.94 -14.99 2.03
N GLY A 20 12.19 -15.66 0.91
CA GLY A 20 13.04 -16.82 0.79
C GLY A 20 12.24 -18.12 0.74
N PRO A 21 12.87 -19.23 0.33
CA PRO A 21 12.19 -20.53 0.27
C PRO A 21 11.98 -21.11 1.66
N LYS A 22 10.84 -21.75 1.86
CA LYS A 22 10.58 -22.58 3.08
C LYS A 22 11.57 -23.76 3.15
N PRO A 23 11.77 -24.38 4.32
CA PRO A 23 12.58 -25.60 4.44
C PRO A 23 12.15 -26.66 3.42
N GLY A 24 13.11 -27.17 2.64
CA GLY A 24 12.86 -28.15 1.56
C GLY A 24 12.32 -27.58 0.24
N GLN A 25 11.69 -26.41 0.23
CA GLN A 25 11.05 -25.82 -0.95
C GLN A 25 12.05 -25.50 -2.07
N PHE A 26 13.25 -25.02 -1.73
CA PHE A 26 14.25 -24.67 -2.74
C PHE A 26 14.61 -25.87 -3.64
N ARG A 27 14.78 -27.04 -3.05
CA ARG A 27 15.07 -28.26 -3.82
C ARG A 27 13.90 -28.61 -4.74
N ALA A 28 12.67 -28.56 -4.26
CA ALA A 28 11.47 -28.82 -5.06
C ALA A 28 11.35 -27.84 -6.24
N LEU A 29 11.62 -26.54 -6.03
CA LEU A 29 11.65 -25.54 -7.10
C LEU A 29 12.71 -25.86 -8.14
N VAL A 30 13.92 -26.22 -7.74
CA VAL A 30 15.01 -26.60 -8.66
C VAL A 30 14.64 -27.86 -9.47
N ASP A 31 14.09 -28.87 -8.82
CA ASP A 31 13.70 -30.13 -9.47
C ASP A 31 12.52 -29.95 -10.43
N SER A 32 11.65 -28.94 -10.20
CA SER A 32 10.55 -28.63 -11.12
C SER A 32 10.99 -27.97 -12.43
N GLY A 33 12.18 -27.40 -12.49
CA GLY A 33 12.71 -26.64 -13.63
C GLY A 33 12.32 -25.17 -13.59
N ILE A 34 13.10 -24.33 -14.32
CA ILE A 34 13.09 -22.87 -14.20
C ILE A 34 11.71 -22.24 -14.47
N ASP A 35 10.99 -22.67 -15.49
CA ASP A 35 9.69 -22.11 -15.86
C ASP A 35 8.61 -22.40 -14.80
N ARG A 36 8.57 -23.65 -14.32
CA ARG A 36 7.61 -24.02 -13.28
C ARG A 36 7.94 -23.36 -11.95
N ALA A 37 9.22 -23.27 -11.60
CA ALA A 37 9.67 -22.57 -10.41
C ALA A 37 9.24 -21.08 -10.45
N PHE A 38 9.45 -20.40 -11.58
CA PHE A 38 9.02 -19.03 -11.75
C PHE A 38 7.50 -18.89 -11.60
N ASN A 39 6.73 -19.69 -12.35
CA ASN A 39 5.27 -19.63 -12.31
C ASN A 39 4.71 -19.91 -10.92
N SER A 40 5.30 -20.86 -10.17
CA SER A 40 4.91 -21.15 -8.79
C SER A 40 5.17 -19.97 -7.85
N LEU A 41 6.26 -19.23 -8.04
CA LEU A 41 6.60 -18.09 -7.19
C LEU A 41 5.73 -16.86 -7.45
N ILE A 42 5.17 -16.73 -8.67
CA ILE A 42 4.27 -15.63 -9.03
C ILE A 42 2.79 -16.02 -9.03
N ASP A 43 2.46 -17.26 -8.70
CA ASP A 43 1.08 -17.67 -8.51
C ASP A 43 0.47 -16.92 -7.33
N THR A 44 -0.68 -16.33 -7.56
CA THR A 44 -1.41 -15.50 -6.58
C THR A 44 -2.74 -16.11 -6.21
N THR A 45 -2.98 -17.36 -6.57
CA THR A 45 -4.19 -18.10 -6.20
C THR A 45 -4.19 -18.35 -4.68
N PRO A 46 -5.15 -17.80 -3.90
CA PRO A 46 -5.16 -17.98 -2.45
C PRO A 46 -5.33 -19.45 -2.08
N SER A 47 -4.46 -19.95 -1.20
CA SER A 47 -4.66 -21.26 -0.56
C SER A 47 -5.71 -21.14 0.56
N LEU A 48 -6.28 -22.28 0.98
CA LEU A 48 -7.16 -22.32 2.16
C LEU A 48 -6.43 -21.85 3.42
N PHE A 49 -5.14 -22.14 3.52
CA PHE A 49 -4.28 -21.69 4.61
C PHE A 49 -4.12 -20.16 4.62
N ASP A 50 -3.90 -19.55 3.45
CA ASP A 50 -3.81 -18.08 3.35
C ASP A 50 -5.13 -17.41 3.71
N ILE A 51 -6.27 -17.97 3.32
CA ILE A 51 -7.60 -17.47 3.70
C ILE A 51 -7.78 -17.51 5.22
N GLN A 52 -7.37 -18.59 5.87
CA GLN A 52 -7.45 -18.72 7.33
C GLN A 52 -6.57 -17.68 8.04
N LEU A 53 -5.33 -17.48 7.57
CA LEU A 53 -4.42 -16.48 8.13
C LEU A 53 -4.98 -15.05 7.99
N ILE A 54 -5.62 -14.74 6.86
CA ILE A 54 -6.23 -13.42 6.64
C ILE A 54 -7.42 -13.22 7.58
N ASN A 55 -8.21 -14.25 7.85
CA ASN A 55 -9.34 -14.16 8.77
C ASN A 55 -8.91 -13.82 10.21
N GLU A 56 -7.71 -14.17 10.62
CA GLU A 56 -7.15 -13.78 11.92
C GLU A 56 -6.96 -12.25 12.02
N LEU A 57 -6.62 -11.57 10.92
CA LEU A 57 -6.52 -10.11 10.85
C LEU A 57 -7.85 -9.44 11.20
N LEU A 58 -8.97 -10.02 10.77
CA LEU A 58 -10.31 -9.54 11.04
C LEU A 58 -10.74 -9.72 12.51
N SER A 59 -9.94 -10.40 13.33
CA SER A 59 -10.20 -10.58 14.76
C SER A 59 -9.77 -9.40 15.64
N ILE A 60 -9.05 -8.42 15.08
CA ILE A 60 -8.71 -7.18 15.78
C ILE A 60 -9.99 -6.38 16.02
N LYS A 61 -10.24 -6.05 17.28
CA LYS A 61 -11.53 -5.46 17.70
C LYS A 61 -11.42 -3.96 17.91
N ASP A 62 -12.52 -3.27 17.62
CA ASP A 62 -12.77 -1.93 18.12
C ASP A 62 -12.79 -1.97 19.67
N LEU A 63 -11.95 -1.16 20.30
CA LEU A 63 -11.87 -1.04 21.75
C LEU A 63 -12.78 0.07 22.29
N GLY A 64 -13.51 0.75 21.41
CA GLY A 64 -14.27 1.93 21.73
C GLY A 64 -13.40 3.17 21.95
N ASP A 65 -14.02 4.24 22.43
CA ASP A 65 -13.30 5.47 22.72
C ASP A 65 -12.37 5.31 23.93
N GLN A 66 -11.20 5.92 23.85
CA GLN A 66 -10.22 5.85 24.94
C GLN A 66 -10.82 6.42 26.24
N PRO A 67 -10.79 5.65 27.35
CA PRO A 67 -11.23 6.14 28.65
C PRO A 67 -10.41 7.35 29.11
N ARG A 68 -11.02 8.18 29.98
CA ARG A 68 -10.31 9.33 30.58
C ARG A 68 -9.15 8.80 31.44
N SER A 69 -8.05 9.57 31.45
CA SER A 69 -6.79 9.20 32.13
C SER A 69 -6.92 8.89 33.64
N ASN A 70 -7.93 9.45 34.28
CA ASN A 70 -8.18 9.28 35.71
C ASN A 70 -9.24 8.23 36.06
N THR A 71 -9.63 7.39 35.07
CA THR A 71 -10.64 6.33 35.30
C THR A 71 -9.97 4.97 35.48
N PRO A 72 -10.59 4.03 36.25
CA PRO A 72 -10.05 2.67 36.41
C PRO A 72 -9.91 1.90 35.09
N GLN A 73 -10.66 2.27 34.06
CA GLN A 73 -10.70 1.59 32.75
C GLN A 73 -9.46 1.89 31.90
N ILE A 74 -8.68 2.94 32.20
CA ILE A 74 -7.53 3.34 31.35
C ILE A 74 -6.45 2.27 31.29
N VAL A 75 -6.14 1.60 32.40
CA VAL A 75 -5.09 0.56 32.44
C VAL A 75 -5.51 -0.71 31.69
N PRO A 76 -6.72 -1.29 31.90
CA PRO A 76 -7.21 -2.39 31.09
C PRO A 76 -7.25 -2.06 29.59
N TYR A 77 -7.73 -0.89 29.21
CA TYR A 77 -7.76 -0.43 27.82
C TYR A 77 -6.35 -0.40 27.20
N ALA A 78 -5.39 0.22 27.88
CA ALA A 78 -4.01 0.31 27.40
C ALA A 78 -3.32 -1.06 27.30
N ASN A 79 -3.65 -1.99 28.22
CA ASN A 79 -3.13 -3.36 28.19
C ASN A 79 -3.70 -4.14 26.99
N GLU A 80 -5.00 -4.05 26.74
CA GLU A 80 -5.64 -4.70 25.61
C GLU A 80 -5.12 -4.14 24.27
N LYS A 81 -4.96 -2.84 24.15
CA LYS A 81 -4.36 -2.19 23.00
C LYS A 81 -2.95 -2.71 22.69
N ARG A 82 -2.10 -2.81 23.72
CA ARG A 82 -0.75 -3.40 23.59
C ARG A 82 -0.80 -4.87 23.19
N ARG A 83 -1.76 -5.63 23.74
CA ARG A 83 -1.97 -7.02 23.36
C ARG A 83 -2.34 -7.16 21.89
N GLN A 84 -3.27 -6.36 21.41
CA GLN A 84 -3.73 -6.39 20.02
C GLN A 84 -2.61 -6.00 19.04
N ILE A 85 -1.84 -4.94 19.30
CA ILE A 85 -0.73 -4.57 18.39
C ILE A 85 0.36 -5.63 18.35
N ARG A 86 0.66 -6.25 19.50
CA ARG A 86 1.61 -7.38 19.54
C ARG A 86 1.08 -8.57 18.74
N ALA A 87 -0.19 -8.90 18.90
CA ALA A 87 -0.84 -9.98 18.15
C ALA A 87 -0.79 -9.71 16.65
N LEU A 88 -1.12 -8.50 16.22
CA LEU A 88 -1.06 -8.07 14.83
C LEU A 88 0.36 -8.18 14.24
N THR A 89 1.36 -7.75 15.01
CA THR A 89 2.77 -7.82 14.58
C THR A 89 3.22 -9.27 14.41
N LEU A 90 2.95 -10.12 15.40
CA LEU A 90 3.32 -11.54 15.36
C LEU A 90 2.57 -12.30 14.27
N TRP A 91 1.27 -12.00 14.11
CA TRP A 91 0.46 -12.53 13.02
C TRP A 91 1.10 -12.21 11.66
N TRP A 92 1.47 -10.94 11.40
CA TRP A 92 2.03 -10.59 10.09
C TRP A 92 3.39 -11.24 9.82
N ILE A 93 4.26 -11.32 10.84
CA ILE A 93 5.51 -12.10 10.74
C ILE A 93 5.23 -13.57 10.42
N SER A 94 4.24 -14.18 11.09
CA SER A 94 3.85 -15.56 10.85
C SER A 94 3.37 -15.76 9.40
N VAL A 95 2.54 -14.82 8.87
CA VAL A 95 2.10 -14.85 7.48
C VAL A 95 3.28 -14.78 6.51
N MET A 96 4.22 -13.83 6.73
CA MET A 96 5.42 -13.71 5.89
C MET A 96 6.26 -14.99 5.84
N CYS A 97 6.31 -15.75 6.96
CA CYS A 97 7.10 -16.97 7.05
C CYS A 97 6.38 -18.21 6.47
N SER A 98 5.04 -18.23 6.48
CA SER A 98 4.27 -19.46 6.25
C SER A 98 3.35 -19.41 5.04
N THR A 99 3.08 -18.27 4.45
CA THR A 99 2.19 -18.13 3.26
C THR A 99 2.60 -19.05 2.11
N ASP A 100 1.60 -19.60 1.42
CA ASP A 100 1.79 -20.31 0.14
C ASP A 100 1.79 -19.34 -1.05
N ASN A 101 1.49 -18.07 -0.79
CA ASN A 101 1.37 -16.98 -1.76
C ASN A 101 2.43 -15.88 -1.52
N PRO A 102 3.72 -16.20 -1.70
CA PRO A 102 4.81 -15.32 -1.27
C PRO A 102 4.81 -13.98 -2.00
N LEU A 103 4.40 -13.92 -3.27
CA LEU A 103 4.36 -12.67 -4.03
C LEU A 103 3.30 -11.72 -3.50
N SER A 104 2.09 -12.19 -3.20
CA SER A 104 1.03 -11.36 -2.64
C SER A 104 1.45 -10.74 -1.32
N GLU A 105 2.10 -11.53 -0.44
CA GLU A 105 2.60 -11.06 0.83
C GLU A 105 3.77 -10.07 0.68
N ARG A 106 4.69 -10.35 -0.24
CA ARG A 106 5.82 -9.47 -0.55
C ARG A 106 5.35 -8.12 -1.10
N MET A 107 4.31 -8.12 -1.93
CA MET A 107 3.70 -6.91 -2.45
C MET A 107 2.93 -6.14 -1.37
N THR A 108 2.22 -6.82 -0.47
CA THR A 108 1.58 -6.18 0.69
C THR A 108 2.61 -5.44 1.53
N TRP A 109 3.75 -6.08 1.81
CA TRP A 109 4.85 -5.47 2.55
C TRP A 109 5.49 -4.29 1.79
N PHE A 110 5.64 -4.41 0.46
CA PHE A 110 6.12 -3.31 -0.39
C PHE A 110 5.18 -2.09 -0.29
N TRP A 111 3.88 -2.31 -0.45
CA TRP A 111 2.89 -1.23 -0.38
C TRP A 111 2.77 -0.62 1.01
N HIS A 112 2.93 -1.41 2.07
CA HIS A 112 3.00 -0.84 3.42
C HIS A 112 4.19 0.12 3.59
N GLY A 113 5.33 -0.19 2.99
CA GLY A 113 6.48 0.73 2.95
C GLY A 113 6.27 1.93 2.02
N HIS A 114 5.46 1.81 1.00
CA HIS A 114 5.11 2.89 0.08
C HIS A 114 4.11 3.87 0.69
N TRP A 115 3.02 3.37 1.29
CA TRP A 115 1.99 4.13 2.01
C TRP A 115 2.33 4.23 3.50
N ALA A 116 3.56 4.62 3.80
CA ALA A 116 4.14 4.48 5.13
C ALA A 116 3.33 5.16 6.23
N THR A 117 2.88 4.35 7.20
CA THR A 117 2.31 4.77 8.48
C THR A 117 3.04 4.05 9.61
N SER A 118 2.87 4.54 10.84
CA SER A 118 3.47 3.89 12.00
C SER A 118 2.49 3.82 13.16
N PHE A 119 2.47 2.68 13.84
CA PHE A 119 1.71 2.52 15.07
C PHE A 119 2.11 3.54 16.13
N GLN A 120 3.33 4.05 16.13
CA GLN A 120 3.79 5.06 17.09
C GLN A 120 2.94 6.33 17.10
N LYS A 121 2.45 6.79 15.91
CA LYS A 121 1.55 7.95 15.81
C LYS A 121 0.09 7.52 15.70
N VAL A 122 -0.23 6.52 14.88
CA VAL A 122 -1.62 6.07 14.68
C VAL A 122 -2.19 5.55 16.00
N ASP A 123 -1.39 4.79 16.74
CA ASP A 123 -1.69 4.31 18.11
C ASP A 123 -3.09 3.68 18.22
N GLU A 124 -3.52 2.96 17.16
CA GLU A 124 -4.79 2.24 17.12
C GLU A 124 -4.63 0.95 16.27
N PRO A 125 -4.64 -0.24 16.91
CA PRO A 125 -4.44 -1.51 16.22
C PRO A 125 -5.47 -1.77 15.11
N LEU A 126 -6.72 -1.37 15.32
CA LEU A 126 -7.79 -1.51 14.34
C LEU A 126 -7.46 -0.77 13.04
N LEU A 127 -7.01 0.49 13.13
CA LEU A 127 -6.69 1.28 11.94
C LEU A 127 -5.54 0.65 11.14
N ILE A 128 -4.49 0.19 11.83
CA ILE A 128 -3.35 -0.48 11.18
C ILE A 128 -3.79 -1.81 10.53
N SER A 129 -4.70 -2.56 11.17
CA SER A 129 -5.24 -3.79 10.59
C SER A 129 -6.08 -3.51 9.34
N MET A 130 -6.93 -2.48 9.36
CA MET A 130 -7.73 -2.04 8.21
C MET A 130 -6.84 -1.63 7.03
N GLN A 131 -5.78 -0.86 7.29
CA GLN A 131 -4.82 -0.49 6.25
C GLN A 131 -4.10 -1.71 5.67
N ASN A 132 -3.63 -2.64 6.50
CA ASN A 132 -3.01 -3.87 6.01
C ASN A 132 -3.96 -4.66 5.11
N PHE A 133 -5.24 -4.76 5.49
CA PHE A 133 -6.27 -5.41 4.68
C PHE A 133 -6.48 -4.70 3.34
N THR A 134 -6.56 -3.36 3.33
CA THR A 134 -6.70 -2.56 2.10
C THR A 134 -5.50 -2.76 1.16
N LEU A 135 -4.28 -2.70 1.69
CA LEU A 135 -3.06 -2.92 0.91
C LEU A 135 -2.99 -4.35 0.36
N ARG A 136 -3.32 -5.35 1.16
CA ARG A 136 -3.33 -6.76 0.80
C ARG A 136 -4.30 -7.05 -0.34
N ARG A 137 -5.52 -6.56 -0.23
CA ARG A 137 -6.57 -6.74 -1.25
C ARG A 137 -6.17 -6.14 -2.60
N ASN A 138 -5.43 -5.02 -2.59
CA ASN A 138 -5.01 -4.30 -3.77
C ASN A 138 -3.56 -4.62 -4.21
N ALA A 139 -2.86 -5.51 -3.51
CA ALA A 139 -1.40 -5.69 -3.64
C ALA A 139 -0.93 -5.93 -5.08
N LEU A 140 -1.71 -6.66 -5.86
CA LEU A 140 -1.44 -7.03 -7.26
C LEU A 140 -2.56 -6.56 -8.20
N GLY A 141 -3.47 -5.73 -7.71
CA GLY A 141 -4.62 -5.22 -8.45
C GLY A 141 -4.33 -3.93 -9.22
N ASN A 142 -5.35 -3.08 -9.29
CA ASN A 142 -5.29 -1.81 -10.00
C ASN A 142 -4.75 -0.71 -9.08
N PHE A 143 -3.68 -0.03 -9.49
CA PHE A 143 -3.04 1.01 -8.69
C PHE A 143 -3.95 2.23 -8.44
N ARG A 144 -4.79 2.62 -9.40
CA ARG A 144 -5.78 3.69 -9.23
C ARG A 144 -6.77 3.35 -8.12
N GLN A 145 -7.27 2.11 -8.12
CA GLN A 145 -8.19 1.65 -7.07
C GLN A 145 -7.52 1.67 -5.70
N MET A 146 -6.28 1.19 -5.62
CA MET A 146 -5.48 1.30 -4.39
C MET A 146 -5.37 2.74 -3.92
N CYS A 147 -5.01 3.68 -4.79
CA CYS A 147 -4.89 5.10 -4.42
C CYS A 147 -6.21 5.68 -3.90
N LYS A 148 -7.35 5.32 -4.54
CA LYS A 148 -8.70 5.76 -4.11
C LYS A 148 -9.07 5.22 -2.73
N GLU A 149 -8.71 4.00 -2.42
CA GLU A 149 -8.94 3.43 -1.10
C GLU A 149 -7.98 4.00 -0.05
N MET A 150 -6.73 4.24 -0.43
CA MET A 150 -5.72 4.77 0.48
C MET A 150 -5.91 6.24 0.83
N VAL A 151 -6.39 7.09 -0.09
CA VAL A 151 -6.61 8.53 0.20
C VAL A 151 -7.63 8.77 1.30
N VAL A 152 -8.52 7.81 1.52
CA VAL A 152 -9.53 7.81 2.60
C VAL A 152 -9.27 6.70 3.63
N ASP A 153 -8.10 6.05 3.61
CA ASP A 153 -7.73 5.03 4.59
C ASP A 153 -7.63 5.65 6.00
N PRO A 154 -8.28 5.07 7.01
CA PRO A 154 -8.34 5.68 8.34
C PRO A 154 -6.98 5.85 9.02
N ALA A 155 -6.03 4.91 8.81
CA ALA A 155 -4.69 5.03 9.36
C ALA A 155 -3.91 6.15 8.67
N LEU A 156 -4.00 6.27 7.33
CA LEU A 156 -3.35 7.32 6.56
C LEU A 156 -3.95 8.70 6.85
N VAL A 157 -5.28 8.80 6.90
CA VAL A 157 -6.00 10.04 7.26
C VAL A 157 -5.54 10.54 8.63
N TYR A 158 -5.42 9.65 9.62
CA TYR A 158 -4.92 10.02 10.95
C TYR A 158 -3.42 10.35 10.94
N TRP A 159 -2.62 9.57 10.22
CA TRP A 159 -1.16 9.76 10.13
C TRP A 159 -0.77 11.14 9.58
N LEU A 160 -1.52 11.64 8.60
CA LEU A 160 -1.28 12.91 7.91
C LEU A 160 -2.19 14.05 8.38
N ASP A 161 -2.90 13.85 9.50
CA ASP A 161 -3.78 14.85 10.16
C ASP A 161 -4.91 15.36 9.24
N ALA A 162 -5.29 14.58 8.22
CA ALA A 162 -6.29 14.97 7.22
C ALA A 162 -7.72 15.06 7.82
N GLN A 163 -8.00 14.36 8.94
CA GLN A 163 -9.29 14.43 9.64
C GLN A 163 -9.63 15.80 10.19
N SER A 164 -8.67 16.70 10.31
CA SER A 164 -8.88 18.07 10.78
C SER A 164 -9.03 19.10 9.63
N SER A 165 -8.78 18.70 8.38
CA SER A 165 -8.76 19.57 7.21
C SER A 165 -10.17 20.10 6.86
N THR A 166 -10.30 21.42 6.68
CA THR A 166 -11.55 22.10 6.30
C THR A 166 -11.28 23.16 5.22
N ALA A 167 -12.33 23.59 4.50
CA ALA A 167 -12.24 24.67 3.52
C ALA A 167 -11.62 25.97 4.09
N LYS A 168 -11.82 26.24 5.40
CA LYS A 168 -11.27 27.42 6.08
C LYS A 168 -9.83 27.23 6.56
N SER A 169 -9.42 25.98 6.77
CA SER A 169 -8.09 25.61 7.28
C SER A 169 -7.67 24.29 6.60
N PRO A 170 -7.28 24.34 5.31
CA PRO A 170 -6.83 23.14 4.60
C PRO A 170 -5.48 22.69 5.14
N ASN A 171 -5.31 21.37 5.25
CA ASN A 171 -4.06 20.74 5.66
C ASN A 171 -3.33 20.20 4.44
N GLU A 172 -2.11 20.68 4.22
CA GLU A 172 -1.30 20.32 3.05
C GLU A 172 -0.61 18.96 3.16
N ASN A 173 -0.50 18.35 4.36
CA ASN A 173 0.32 17.15 4.56
C ASN A 173 -0.10 16.00 3.62
N LEU A 174 -1.38 15.62 3.63
CA LEU A 174 -1.85 14.55 2.75
C LEU A 174 -1.70 14.90 1.28
N ALA A 175 -1.95 16.16 0.88
CA ALA A 175 -1.78 16.62 -0.50
C ALA A 175 -0.33 16.49 -0.96
N ARG A 176 0.61 16.93 -0.15
CA ARG A 176 2.04 16.87 -0.42
C ARG A 176 2.50 15.42 -0.56
N GLU A 177 2.15 14.57 0.39
CA GLU A 177 2.56 13.16 0.37
C GLU A 177 1.93 12.38 -0.81
N LEU A 178 0.68 12.69 -1.18
CA LEU A 178 0.07 12.12 -2.38
C LEU A 178 0.87 12.42 -3.65
N MET A 179 1.31 13.66 -3.80
CA MET A 179 2.08 14.08 -4.96
C MET A 179 3.52 13.57 -4.89
N GLU A 180 4.18 13.74 -3.76
CA GLU A 180 5.62 13.52 -3.63
C GLU A 180 5.99 12.06 -3.45
N LEU A 181 5.36 11.39 -2.47
CA LEU A 181 5.79 10.05 -2.06
C LEU A 181 4.94 8.92 -2.64
N PHE A 182 3.65 9.19 -2.97
CA PHE A 182 2.74 8.10 -3.30
C PHE A 182 2.41 7.99 -4.78
N ILE A 183 2.31 9.11 -5.55
CA ILE A 183 1.78 9.04 -6.92
C ILE A 183 2.73 9.60 -7.98
N LEU A 184 3.30 10.81 -7.80
CA LEU A 184 4.03 11.51 -8.88
C LEU A 184 5.56 11.46 -8.74
N GLY A 185 6.06 11.51 -7.51
CA GLY A 185 7.49 11.69 -7.21
C GLY A 185 7.89 13.16 -7.03
N VAL A 186 9.09 13.37 -6.51
CA VAL A 186 9.67 14.69 -6.19
C VAL A 186 9.79 15.54 -7.46
N ASP A 187 9.61 16.87 -7.33
CA ASP A 187 9.78 17.87 -8.39
C ASP A 187 8.85 17.70 -9.62
N ARG A 188 7.67 17.09 -9.45
CA ARG A 188 6.68 16.86 -10.51
C ARG A 188 5.42 17.73 -10.37
N TYR A 189 5.42 18.67 -9.44
CA TYR A 189 4.32 19.55 -9.10
C TYR A 189 4.89 20.84 -8.50
N SER A 190 4.07 21.89 -8.41
CA SER A 190 4.42 23.15 -7.75
C SER A 190 3.83 23.22 -6.33
N GLU A 191 4.36 24.14 -5.51
CA GLU A 191 3.76 24.45 -4.20
C GLU A 191 2.31 24.94 -4.32
N MET A 192 1.95 25.58 -5.43
CA MET A 192 0.57 25.97 -5.68
C MET A 192 -0.32 24.74 -5.91
N ASP A 193 0.16 23.73 -6.64
CA ASP A 193 -0.57 22.50 -6.84
C ASP A 193 -0.86 21.79 -5.50
N VAL A 194 0.10 21.80 -4.57
CA VAL A 194 -0.10 21.23 -3.22
C VAL A 194 -1.19 21.98 -2.46
N LYS A 195 -1.17 23.31 -2.48
CA LYS A 195 -2.21 24.14 -1.82
C LYS A 195 -3.59 23.89 -2.41
N GLN A 196 -3.68 23.80 -3.73
CA GLN A 196 -4.93 23.53 -4.43
C GLN A 196 -5.43 22.10 -4.18
N ALA A 197 -4.53 21.09 -4.13
CA ALA A 197 -4.87 19.72 -3.78
C ALA A 197 -5.34 19.58 -2.32
N ALA A 198 -4.75 20.37 -1.41
CA ALA A 198 -5.20 20.41 -0.02
C ALA A 198 -6.67 20.86 0.12
N LEU A 199 -7.13 21.79 -0.73
CA LEU A 199 -8.55 22.19 -0.79
C LEU A 199 -9.45 21.03 -1.22
N ALA A 200 -9.05 20.25 -2.23
CA ALA A 200 -9.78 19.07 -2.70
C ALA A 200 -9.89 17.97 -1.64
N LEU A 201 -8.93 17.91 -0.69
CA LEU A 201 -8.88 16.91 0.38
C LEU A 201 -9.61 17.36 1.67
N THR A 202 -10.34 18.47 1.66
CA THR A 202 -11.08 18.96 2.82
C THR A 202 -12.39 18.21 3.05
N GLY A 203 -12.91 18.25 4.29
CA GLY A 203 -14.23 17.73 4.64
C GLY A 203 -14.26 16.28 5.14
N TYR A 204 -13.16 15.56 5.11
CA TYR A 204 -13.10 14.20 5.66
C TYR A 204 -12.96 14.23 7.17
N ARG A 205 -13.66 13.31 7.86
CA ARG A 205 -13.68 13.16 9.31
C ARG A 205 -13.49 11.71 9.68
N LEU A 206 -12.67 11.48 10.69
CA LEU A 206 -12.36 10.13 11.20
C LEU A 206 -12.93 9.95 12.60
N LYS A 207 -13.72 8.90 12.82
CA LYS A 207 -13.97 8.35 14.14
C LYS A 207 -12.89 7.33 14.46
N LYS A 208 -11.88 7.73 15.22
CA LYS A 208 -10.65 6.94 15.42
C LYS A 208 -10.92 5.56 16.01
N SER A 209 -11.82 5.44 16.99
CA SER A 209 -12.12 4.17 17.66
C SER A 209 -12.65 3.09 16.71
N SER A 210 -13.49 3.47 15.74
CA SER A 210 -14.12 2.53 14.79
C SER A 210 -13.48 2.51 13.39
N GLY A 211 -12.55 3.42 13.10
CA GLY A 211 -11.96 3.57 11.76
C GLY A 211 -12.92 4.11 10.69
N VAL A 212 -14.08 4.60 11.09
CA VAL A 212 -15.06 5.14 10.12
C VAL A 212 -14.63 6.52 9.66
N VAL A 213 -14.34 6.65 8.36
CA VAL A 213 -14.11 7.92 7.68
C VAL A 213 -15.40 8.37 7.02
N THR A 214 -15.84 9.59 7.30
CA THR A 214 -17.05 10.21 6.73
C THR A 214 -16.70 11.48 5.99
N TYR A 215 -17.46 11.77 4.93
CA TYR A 215 -17.34 13.02 4.20
C TYR A 215 -18.42 14.00 4.64
N ASN A 216 -18.01 15.22 5.01
CA ASN A 216 -18.90 16.32 5.39
C ASN A 216 -18.78 17.47 4.37
N ALA A 217 -19.76 17.55 3.48
CA ALA A 217 -19.81 18.54 2.41
C ALA A 217 -19.79 20.00 2.92
N ALA A 218 -20.31 20.28 4.12
CA ALA A 218 -20.29 21.62 4.70
C ALA A 218 -18.88 22.09 5.11
N LEU A 219 -17.94 21.17 5.21
CA LEU A 219 -16.54 21.44 5.55
C LEU A 219 -15.61 21.33 4.34
N HIS A 220 -16.14 20.89 3.20
CA HIS A 220 -15.40 20.76 1.95
C HIS A 220 -15.34 22.06 1.17
N TYR A 221 -14.23 22.30 0.46
CA TYR A 221 -14.08 23.40 -0.49
C TYR A 221 -14.67 22.98 -1.85
N SER A 222 -15.81 23.54 -2.21
CA SER A 222 -16.59 23.13 -3.38
C SER A 222 -16.30 23.92 -4.67
N ASN A 223 -15.49 25.00 -4.60
CA ASN A 223 -15.16 25.77 -5.81
C ASN A 223 -14.10 25.02 -6.63
N PRO A 224 -14.00 25.32 -7.96
CA PRO A 224 -12.94 24.76 -8.79
C PRO A 224 -11.55 25.08 -8.25
N VAL A 225 -10.66 24.10 -8.33
CA VAL A 225 -9.22 24.19 -8.03
C VAL A 225 -8.41 23.95 -9.29
N THR A 226 -7.24 24.57 -9.37
CA THR A 226 -6.33 24.39 -10.52
C THR A 226 -5.12 23.57 -10.07
N ILE A 227 -4.98 22.36 -10.61
CA ILE A 227 -3.91 21.41 -10.27
C ILE A 227 -3.31 20.89 -11.57
N LEU A 228 -1.97 20.97 -11.70
CA LEU A 228 -1.23 20.53 -12.88
C LEU A 228 -1.84 21.08 -14.19
N GLY A 229 -2.26 22.36 -14.17
CA GLY A 229 -2.83 23.08 -15.32
C GLY A 229 -4.28 22.71 -15.65
N LYS A 230 -4.96 21.87 -14.88
CA LYS A 230 -6.38 21.53 -15.05
C LYS A 230 -7.23 22.18 -13.96
N THR A 231 -8.32 22.84 -14.35
CA THR A 231 -9.26 23.52 -13.45
C THR A 231 -10.58 22.76 -13.41
N SER A 232 -10.97 22.27 -12.23
CA SER A 232 -12.26 21.61 -12.00
C SER A 232 -12.60 21.56 -10.51
N PRO A 233 -13.88 21.39 -10.12
CA PRO A 233 -14.21 21.00 -8.76
C PRO A 233 -13.71 19.58 -8.51
N LEU A 234 -12.94 19.38 -7.44
CA LEU A 234 -12.34 18.10 -7.10
C LEU A 234 -12.61 17.74 -5.64
N ASP A 235 -12.86 16.47 -5.41
CA ASP A 235 -12.78 15.78 -4.11
C ASP A 235 -11.56 14.86 -4.07
N ALA A 236 -11.39 14.09 -2.98
CA ALA A 236 -10.24 13.18 -2.83
C ALA A 236 -10.17 12.12 -3.94
N LEU A 237 -11.32 11.59 -4.40
CA LEU A 237 -11.33 10.51 -5.39
C LEU A 237 -11.02 11.03 -6.79
N SER A 238 -11.60 12.17 -7.17
CA SER A 238 -11.35 12.83 -8.46
C SER A 238 -9.94 13.45 -8.52
N LEU A 239 -9.40 13.91 -7.39
CA LEU A 239 -7.99 14.31 -7.29
C LEU A 239 -7.07 13.12 -7.59
N VAL A 240 -7.33 11.95 -7.00
CA VAL A 240 -6.57 10.73 -7.30
C VAL A 240 -6.63 10.40 -8.79
N ASP A 241 -7.79 10.48 -9.43
CA ASP A 241 -7.92 10.24 -10.87
C ASP A 241 -7.02 11.18 -11.68
N LEU A 242 -7.03 12.48 -11.34
CA LEU A 242 -6.18 13.47 -11.99
C LEU A 242 -4.69 13.17 -11.84
N LEU A 243 -4.25 12.79 -10.64
CA LEU A 243 -2.84 12.50 -10.36
C LEU A 243 -2.37 11.19 -11.02
N VAL A 244 -3.19 10.13 -10.96
CA VAL A 244 -2.84 8.82 -11.54
C VAL A 244 -2.80 8.86 -13.07
N ASP A 245 -3.53 9.78 -13.71
CA ASP A 245 -3.49 9.98 -15.17
C ASP A 245 -2.22 10.66 -15.68
N GLN A 246 -1.39 11.21 -14.81
CA GLN A 246 -0.13 11.81 -15.22
C GLN A 246 0.89 10.77 -15.71
N ASP A 247 1.67 11.07 -16.76
CA ASP A 247 2.76 10.21 -17.24
C ASP A 247 3.82 9.97 -16.15
N ASN A 248 4.03 10.95 -15.27
CA ASN A 248 4.94 10.82 -14.13
C ASN A 248 4.53 9.71 -13.14
N CYS A 249 3.23 9.47 -12.95
CA CYS A 249 2.74 8.40 -12.10
C CYS A 249 3.22 7.03 -12.59
N LEU A 250 3.05 6.77 -13.90
CA LEU A 250 3.52 5.52 -14.51
C LEU A 250 5.00 5.29 -14.23
N ARG A 251 5.82 6.29 -14.53
CA ARG A 251 7.27 6.21 -14.37
C ARG A 251 7.66 5.99 -12.91
N PHE A 252 7.12 6.78 -12.00
CA PHE A 252 7.42 6.74 -10.57
C PHE A 252 7.12 5.36 -9.96
N VAL A 253 5.93 4.81 -10.22
CA VAL A 253 5.55 3.50 -9.69
C VAL A 253 6.39 2.38 -10.32
N SER A 254 6.63 2.46 -11.63
CA SER A 254 7.46 1.46 -12.34
C SER A 254 8.90 1.46 -11.83
N GLU A 255 9.52 2.61 -11.61
CA GLU A 255 10.89 2.72 -11.06
C GLU A 255 10.99 2.11 -9.65
N ARG A 256 9.99 2.32 -8.78
CA ARG A 256 9.97 1.73 -7.43
C ARG A 256 9.82 0.22 -7.45
N LEU A 257 8.93 -0.30 -8.30
CA LEU A 257 8.74 -1.74 -8.48
C LEU A 257 9.97 -2.38 -9.14
N TRP A 258 10.55 -1.74 -10.16
CA TRP A 258 11.78 -2.19 -10.80
C TRP A 258 12.92 -2.33 -9.80
N TYR A 259 13.20 -1.26 -9.05
CA TYR A 259 14.23 -1.25 -8.02
C TYR A 259 14.06 -2.38 -7.00
N ARG A 260 12.82 -2.64 -6.59
CA ARG A 260 12.53 -3.64 -5.56
C ARG A 260 12.56 -5.07 -6.07
N PHE A 261 12.02 -5.32 -7.26
CA PHE A 261 11.74 -6.68 -7.74
C PHE A 261 12.67 -7.13 -8.86
N VAL A 262 13.29 -6.21 -9.59
CA VAL A 262 14.10 -6.53 -10.77
C VAL A 262 15.58 -6.21 -10.57
N SER A 263 15.95 -4.94 -10.45
CA SER A 263 17.37 -4.55 -10.36
C SER A 263 17.56 -3.27 -9.56
N THR A 264 18.60 -3.27 -8.71
CA THR A 264 19.06 -2.07 -7.99
C THR A 264 20.13 -1.30 -8.75
N SER A 265 20.70 -1.87 -9.82
CA SER A 265 21.79 -1.31 -10.61
C SER A 265 21.45 -1.04 -12.07
N ALA A 266 20.60 -1.87 -12.67
CA ALA A 266 20.15 -1.63 -14.04
C ALA A 266 18.99 -0.61 -14.04
N PRO A 267 19.04 0.42 -14.91
CA PRO A 267 17.95 1.38 -15.04
C PRO A 267 16.68 0.72 -15.57
N LEU A 268 15.55 1.36 -15.29
CA LEU A 268 14.27 0.99 -15.89
C LEU A 268 14.37 1.12 -17.43
N PRO A 269 13.98 0.11 -18.22
CA PRO A 269 13.95 0.22 -19.67
C PRO A 269 13.13 1.42 -20.14
N SER A 270 13.62 2.12 -21.16
CA SER A 270 12.96 3.31 -21.71
C SER A 270 11.94 2.98 -22.81
N ASP A 271 11.77 1.69 -23.13
CA ASP A 271 10.87 1.24 -24.16
C ASP A 271 9.39 1.37 -23.78
N ASN A 272 8.52 1.28 -24.78
CA ASN A 272 7.07 1.39 -24.59
C ASN A 272 6.43 0.16 -23.90
N SER A 273 7.19 -0.89 -23.60
CA SER A 273 6.67 -2.14 -23.03
C SER A 273 6.06 -1.91 -21.64
N LEU A 274 6.71 -1.06 -20.82
CA LEU A 274 6.20 -0.65 -19.51
C LEU A 274 4.92 0.18 -19.62
N LYS A 275 4.88 1.14 -20.57
CA LYS A 275 3.67 1.93 -20.80
C LYS A 275 2.50 1.04 -21.22
N GLN A 276 2.71 0.07 -22.10
CA GLN A 276 1.68 -0.86 -22.53
C GLN A 276 1.20 -1.75 -21.40
N SER A 277 2.10 -2.26 -20.57
CA SER A 277 1.76 -3.16 -19.47
C SER A 277 1.07 -2.46 -18.31
N PHE A 278 1.40 -1.19 -18.05
CA PHE A 278 0.75 -0.39 -16.99
C PHE A 278 -0.39 0.47 -17.53
N ASN A 279 -0.78 0.33 -18.79
CA ASN A 279 -1.83 1.16 -19.42
C ASN A 279 -3.15 1.10 -18.65
N ASN A 280 -3.48 -0.06 -18.08
CA ASN A 280 -4.65 -0.27 -17.22
C ASN A 280 -4.36 -0.06 -15.73
N ARG A 281 -3.17 0.45 -15.37
CA ARG A 281 -2.72 0.58 -13.97
C ARG A 281 -2.67 -0.75 -13.22
N ASP A 282 -2.46 -1.88 -13.94
CA ASP A 282 -2.37 -3.21 -13.37
C ASP A 282 -0.95 -3.50 -12.86
N ILE A 283 -0.83 -3.69 -11.56
CA ILE A 283 0.43 -3.93 -10.85
C ILE A 283 1.01 -5.30 -11.24
N SER A 284 0.18 -6.32 -11.42
CA SER A 284 0.63 -7.68 -11.75
C SER A 284 1.35 -7.73 -13.09
N SER A 285 0.91 -6.94 -14.04
CA SER A 285 1.54 -6.84 -15.37
C SER A 285 2.96 -6.29 -15.32
N LEU A 286 3.23 -5.30 -14.45
CA LEU A 286 4.58 -4.76 -14.25
C LEU A 286 5.57 -5.78 -13.70
N ILE A 287 5.13 -6.65 -12.79
CA ILE A 287 5.99 -7.66 -12.17
C ILE A 287 6.39 -8.73 -13.17
N LYS A 288 5.49 -9.11 -14.08
CA LYS A 288 5.75 -10.13 -15.13
C LYS A 288 6.82 -9.67 -16.12
N ILE A 289 6.92 -8.38 -16.44
CA ILE A 289 7.98 -7.84 -17.31
C ILE A 289 9.36 -8.05 -16.69
N GLY A 290 9.48 -7.95 -15.38
CA GLY A 290 10.76 -8.15 -14.68
C GLY A 290 11.42 -9.51 -14.94
N ARG A 291 10.66 -10.54 -15.38
CA ARG A 291 11.23 -11.86 -15.72
C ARG A 291 12.33 -11.80 -16.77
N ALA A 292 12.12 -10.99 -17.81
CA ALA A 292 13.07 -10.89 -18.94
C ALA A 292 14.36 -10.16 -18.56
N HIS A 293 14.42 -9.49 -17.42
CA HIS A 293 15.51 -8.61 -17.00
C HIS A 293 16.18 -9.04 -15.68
N VAL A 294 15.75 -10.13 -15.07
CA VAL A 294 16.36 -10.74 -13.88
C VAL A 294 17.26 -11.89 -14.30
#